data_3a71e3e1e4eb5fb70259a26a9e4f32f2
#
_entry.id   3a71e3e1e4eb5fb70259a26a9e4f32f2
#
_cell.length_a   1.000
_cell.length_b   1.000
_cell.length_c   1.000
_cell.angle_alpha   90.00
_cell.angle_beta   90.00
_cell.angle_gamma   90.00
#
_symmetry.space_group_name_H-M   'P 1'
#
loop_
_entity.id
_entity.type
_entity.pdbx_description
1 polymer ?
#
loop_
_entity_poly.entity_id
_entity_poly.type
_entity_poly.pdbx_seq_one_letter_code
_entity_poly.pdbx_strand_id
1 'polypeptide(L)'
;MRSFTIAMFVRAGSTYKSGTLFSYSVPGQPESDDVIVLSFTESQIHLQIKDEVVRADYKLADDHWHYLGVVWNGLAGNVSVYIDKDEIKKARNIKIADIITGGGWIVLGQRYLAEKLTKSISTAFGGTLHQVSLWDVPATADHMWNAAHNCTWPIAGSVRAWSSFLPGIKGQVEKRFMTQCKGICCDCKLIFMWLTQVHQNLSNSKETIDTVVALV
;
A
#
# COMPACT_ATOMS: atom_id res chain seq x y z
N MET A 1 -11.25 -12.63 2.53
CA MET A 1 -10.99 -12.58 1.07
C MET A 1 -10.26 -13.84 0.62
N ARG A 2 -10.60 -14.39 -0.53
CA ARG A 2 -9.89 -15.55 -1.14
C ARG A 2 -8.86 -15.14 -2.19
N SER A 3 -8.89 -13.90 -2.58
CA SER A 3 -7.94 -13.24 -3.48
C SER A 3 -7.99 -11.76 -3.19
N PHE A 4 -6.97 -11.02 -3.61
CA PHE A 4 -7.03 -9.57 -3.54
C PHE A 4 -6.19 -8.91 -4.62
N THR A 5 -6.50 -7.65 -4.85
CA THR A 5 -5.67 -6.71 -5.60
C THR A 5 -5.49 -5.45 -4.76
N ILE A 6 -4.27 -4.99 -4.59
CA ILE A 6 -3.95 -3.68 -4.03
C ILE A 6 -3.25 -2.88 -5.12
N ALA A 7 -3.71 -1.67 -5.37
CA ALA A 7 -3.07 -0.80 -6.33
C ALA A 7 -3.07 0.65 -5.86
N MET A 8 -2.03 1.39 -6.27
CA MET A 8 -1.83 2.79 -5.88
C MET A 8 -0.87 3.50 -6.82
N PHE A 9 -0.98 4.82 -6.90
CA PHE A 9 0.14 5.64 -7.32
C PHE A 9 1.01 5.95 -6.11
N VAL A 10 2.31 5.80 -6.27
CA VAL A 10 3.30 6.02 -5.21
C VAL A 10 4.48 6.83 -5.74
N ARG A 11 4.95 7.77 -4.94
CA ARG A 11 6.21 8.47 -5.16
C ARG A 11 6.99 8.40 -3.86
N ALA A 12 8.00 7.55 -3.81
CA ALA A 12 8.87 7.39 -2.65
C ALA A 12 10.09 8.32 -2.78
N GLY A 13 10.40 9.03 -1.70
CA GLY A 13 11.55 9.93 -1.69
C GLY A 13 12.86 9.15 -1.74
N SER A 14 13.81 9.59 -2.58
CA SER A 14 15.09 8.91 -2.83
C SER A 14 16.00 8.78 -1.60
N THR A 15 15.76 9.61 -0.59
CA THR A 15 16.48 9.56 0.68
C THR A 15 16.01 8.45 1.62
N TYR A 16 14.85 7.85 1.35
CA TYR A 16 14.30 6.78 2.20
C TYR A 16 14.75 5.41 1.69
N LYS A 17 15.36 4.64 2.59
CA LYS A 17 15.86 3.30 2.29
C LYS A 17 14.80 2.20 2.40
N SER A 18 13.72 2.47 3.08
CA SER A 18 12.61 1.54 3.27
C SER A 18 11.35 2.27 3.72
N GLY A 19 10.20 1.63 3.58
CA GLY A 19 8.93 2.13 4.09
C GLY A 19 7.79 1.15 3.84
N THR A 20 6.76 1.22 4.71
CA THR A 20 5.53 0.45 4.52
C THR A 20 4.49 1.31 3.82
N LEU A 21 4.00 0.85 2.69
CA LEU A 21 2.99 1.53 1.88
C LEU A 21 1.57 1.22 2.37
N PHE A 22 1.34 -0.06 2.68
CA PHE A 22 0.05 -0.60 3.07
C PHE A 22 0.24 -1.73 4.07
N SER A 23 -0.56 -1.76 5.12
CA SER A 23 -0.64 -2.91 6.02
C SER A 23 -2.10 -3.22 6.36
N TYR A 24 -2.40 -4.50 6.50
CA TYR A 24 -3.66 -5.02 7.02
C TYR A 24 -3.37 -5.98 8.16
N SER A 25 -3.93 -5.68 9.32
CA SER A 25 -3.69 -6.45 10.56
C SER A 25 -5.01 -6.82 11.20
N VAL A 26 -5.12 -8.05 11.71
CA VAL A 26 -6.30 -8.56 12.41
C VAL A 26 -5.91 -8.89 13.84
N PRO A 27 -6.49 -8.21 14.86
CA PRO A 27 -6.16 -8.44 16.25
C PRO A 27 -6.42 -9.88 16.69
N GLY A 28 -5.53 -10.42 17.53
CA GLY A 28 -5.70 -11.74 18.14
C GLY A 28 -5.35 -12.92 17.24
N GLN A 29 -4.65 -12.71 16.11
CA GLN A 29 -4.08 -13.82 15.33
C GLN A 29 -2.79 -14.33 15.99
N PRO A 30 -2.59 -15.68 16.06
CA PRO A 30 -1.57 -16.28 16.95
C PRO A 30 -0.11 -16.04 16.54
N GLU A 31 0.20 -15.63 15.31
CA GLU A 31 1.60 -15.58 14.83
C GLU A 31 2.10 -14.20 14.44
N SER A 32 1.27 -13.33 14.04
CA SER A 32 1.44 -11.88 13.91
C SER A 32 0.10 -11.29 13.52
N ASP A 33 -0.24 -10.15 14.06
CA ASP A 33 -1.47 -9.45 13.68
C ASP A 33 -1.44 -8.99 12.21
N ASP A 34 -0.25 -8.99 11.58
CA ASP A 34 -0.07 -8.58 10.20
C ASP A 34 -0.43 -9.68 9.21
N VAL A 35 -1.50 -9.46 8.48
CA VAL A 35 -2.02 -10.39 7.48
C VAL A 35 -1.53 -10.05 6.07
N ILE A 36 -1.46 -8.74 5.76
CA ILE A 36 -0.90 -8.25 4.48
C ILE A 36 -0.01 -7.05 4.78
N VAL A 37 1.23 -7.06 4.29
CA VAL A 37 2.13 -5.90 4.33
C VAL A 37 2.75 -5.69 2.96
N LEU A 38 2.54 -4.50 2.40
CA LEU A 38 3.22 -4.05 1.20
C LEU A 38 4.24 -2.98 1.59
N SER A 39 5.50 -3.25 1.37
CA SER A 39 6.61 -2.40 1.76
C SER A 39 7.71 -2.40 0.69
N PHE A 40 8.70 -1.54 0.85
CA PHE A 40 9.88 -1.54 0.00
C PHE A 40 11.15 -1.38 0.84
N THR A 41 12.25 -1.79 0.25
CA THR A 41 13.63 -1.55 0.70
C THR A 41 14.40 -0.80 -0.39
N GLU A 42 15.69 -0.57 -0.19
CA GLU A 42 16.57 0.13 -1.16
C GLU A 42 16.48 -0.40 -2.60
N SER A 43 16.26 -1.71 -2.75
CA SER A 43 16.31 -2.41 -4.05
C SER A 43 15.14 -3.33 -4.34
N GLN A 44 14.20 -3.49 -3.41
CA GLN A 44 13.12 -4.48 -3.56
C GLN A 44 11.79 -3.96 -3.06
N ILE A 45 10.72 -4.45 -3.68
CA ILE A 45 9.34 -4.36 -3.19
C ILE A 45 9.00 -5.70 -2.53
N HIS A 46 8.43 -5.65 -1.34
CA HIS A 46 8.05 -6.81 -0.56
C HIS A 46 6.53 -6.86 -0.38
N LEU A 47 5.93 -7.97 -0.75
CA LEU A 47 4.56 -8.32 -0.40
C LEU A 47 4.57 -9.48 0.58
N GLN A 48 4.22 -9.20 1.83
CA GLN A 48 3.98 -10.22 2.84
C GLN A 48 2.50 -10.60 2.84
N ILE A 49 2.21 -11.89 2.84
CA ILE A 49 0.88 -12.48 3.03
C ILE A 49 1.01 -13.48 4.16
N LYS A 50 0.51 -13.13 5.35
CA LYS A 50 0.75 -13.88 6.60
C LYS A 50 2.27 -14.05 6.84
N ASP A 51 2.75 -15.29 6.90
CA ASP A 51 4.15 -15.69 7.12
C ASP A 51 4.99 -15.79 5.82
N GLU A 52 4.37 -15.65 4.63
CA GLU A 52 5.08 -15.72 3.36
C GLU A 52 5.40 -14.34 2.78
N VAL A 53 6.61 -14.19 2.23
CA VAL A 53 7.09 -12.92 1.64
C VAL A 53 7.53 -13.12 0.20
N VAL A 54 6.86 -12.44 -0.72
CA VAL A 54 7.27 -12.31 -2.13
C VAL A 54 8.11 -11.05 -2.29
N ARG A 55 9.28 -11.18 -2.94
CA ARG A 55 10.21 -10.08 -3.20
C ARG A 55 10.33 -9.84 -4.70
N ALA A 56 10.19 -8.59 -5.10
CA ALA A 56 10.39 -8.14 -6.47
C ALA A 56 11.54 -7.15 -6.52
N ASP A 57 12.52 -7.41 -7.37
CA ASP A 57 13.68 -6.52 -7.53
C ASP A 57 13.25 -5.26 -8.27
N TYR A 58 13.15 -4.17 -7.55
CA TYR A 58 12.81 -2.85 -8.05
C TYR A 58 13.16 -1.77 -7.03
N LYS A 59 13.83 -0.71 -7.47
CA LYS A 59 14.13 0.46 -6.64
C LYS A 59 12.97 1.46 -6.74
N LEU A 60 12.11 1.47 -5.75
CA LEU A 60 10.92 2.34 -5.73
C LEU A 60 11.25 3.78 -5.27
N ALA A 61 12.27 3.95 -4.43
CA ALA A 61 12.64 5.26 -3.87
C ALA A 61 13.58 6.01 -4.83
N ASP A 62 13.02 6.71 -5.81
CA ASP A 62 13.72 7.42 -6.87
C ASP A 62 13.15 8.82 -7.18
N ASP A 63 12.23 9.30 -6.34
CA ASP A 63 11.51 10.58 -6.49
C ASP A 63 10.57 10.67 -7.70
N HIS A 64 10.29 9.56 -8.38
CA HIS A 64 9.33 9.51 -9.49
C HIS A 64 8.00 8.90 -9.06
N TRP A 65 6.96 9.21 -9.83
CA TRP A 65 5.67 8.56 -9.69
C TRP A 65 5.66 7.21 -10.38
N HIS A 66 5.21 6.19 -9.66
CA HIS A 66 4.97 4.85 -10.18
C HIS A 66 3.55 4.41 -9.87
N TYR A 67 2.96 3.64 -10.75
CA TYR A 67 1.76 2.87 -10.47
C TYR A 67 2.18 1.48 -9.99
N LEU A 68 1.97 1.21 -8.70
CA LEU A 68 2.27 -0.08 -8.09
C LEU A 68 0.99 -0.89 -7.94
N GLY A 69 0.99 -2.10 -8.50
CA GLY A 69 -0.07 -3.07 -8.35
C GLY A 69 0.42 -4.41 -7.82
N VAL A 70 -0.27 -4.98 -6.84
CA VAL A 70 -0.02 -6.34 -6.38
C VAL A 70 -1.30 -7.16 -6.42
N VAL A 71 -1.21 -8.36 -6.96
CA VAL A 71 -2.34 -9.26 -7.16
C VAL A 71 -2.02 -10.60 -6.51
N TRP A 72 -2.88 -11.07 -5.62
CA TRP A 72 -2.85 -12.43 -5.12
C TRP A 72 -4.12 -13.17 -5.52
N ASN A 73 -3.95 -14.26 -6.27
CA ASN A 73 -5.00 -15.22 -6.55
C ASN A 73 -4.83 -16.40 -5.62
N GLY A 74 -5.51 -16.40 -4.48
CA GLY A 74 -5.36 -17.43 -3.46
C GLY A 74 -5.86 -18.81 -3.89
N LEU A 75 -6.81 -18.91 -4.82
CA LEU A 75 -7.25 -20.21 -5.34
C LEU A 75 -6.13 -20.92 -6.09
N ALA A 76 -5.35 -20.18 -6.86
CA ALA A 76 -4.21 -20.70 -7.62
C ALA A 76 -2.87 -20.56 -6.89
N GLY A 77 -2.82 -19.82 -5.78
CA GLY A 77 -1.59 -19.48 -5.06
C GLY A 77 -0.62 -18.62 -5.87
N ASN A 78 -1.13 -17.83 -6.82
CA ASN A 78 -0.30 -16.99 -7.67
C ASN A 78 -0.24 -15.57 -7.12
N VAL A 79 0.97 -14.99 -7.13
CA VAL A 79 1.19 -13.57 -6.86
C VAL A 79 1.83 -12.93 -8.08
N SER A 80 1.36 -11.74 -8.44
CA SER A 80 1.97 -10.88 -9.45
C SER A 80 2.21 -9.49 -8.87
N VAL A 81 3.36 -8.91 -9.17
CA VAL A 81 3.71 -7.52 -8.81
C VAL A 81 3.94 -6.74 -10.10
N TYR A 82 3.28 -5.60 -10.21
CA TYR A 82 3.33 -4.71 -11.36
C TYR A 82 3.90 -3.36 -10.96
N ILE A 83 4.76 -2.82 -11.80
CA ILE A 83 5.18 -1.41 -11.76
C ILE A 83 4.86 -0.80 -13.12
N ASP A 84 4.12 0.30 -13.07
CA ASP A 84 3.62 1.02 -14.23
C ASP A 84 2.79 0.07 -15.13
N LYS A 85 3.36 -0.53 -16.13
CA LYS A 85 2.70 -1.48 -17.03
C LYS A 85 3.29 -2.88 -16.95
N ASP A 86 4.46 -3.01 -16.35
CA ASP A 86 5.26 -4.23 -16.44
C ASP A 86 5.02 -5.15 -15.24
N GLU A 87 4.82 -6.44 -15.50
CA GLU A 87 4.83 -7.47 -14.47
C GLU A 87 6.29 -7.78 -14.09
N ILE A 88 6.76 -7.17 -13.00
CA ILE A 88 8.16 -7.28 -12.56
C ILE A 88 8.42 -8.55 -11.74
N LYS A 89 7.39 -9.17 -11.20
CA LYS A 89 7.50 -10.42 -10.44
C LYS A 89 6.26 -11.28 -10.57
N LYS A 90 6.50 -12.58 -10.76
CA LYS A 90 5.49 -13.64 -10.62
C LYS A 90 5.98 -14.68 -9.63
N ALA A 91 5.16 -15.04 -8.64
CA ALA A 91 5.42 -16.11 -7.69
C ALA A 91 4.25 -17.11 -7.71
N ARG A 92 4.52 -18.36 -7.32
CA ARG A 92 3.54 -19.45 -7.29
C ARG A 92 3.60 -20.14 -5.95
N ASN A 93 2.55 -20.90 -5.64
CA ASN A 93 2.39 -21.68 -4.40
C ASN A 93 2.36 -20.79 -3.13
N ILE A 94 1.91 -19.55 -3.25
CA ILE A 94 1.78 -18.61 -2.14
C ILE A 94 0.38 -18.74 -1.54
N LYS A 95 0.30 -19.28 -0.32
CA LYS A 95 -0.96 -19.40 0.45
C LYS A 95 -2.13 -19.95 -0.38
N ILE A 96 -1.93 -21.13 -1.00
CA ILE A 96 -2.95 -21.79 -1.83
C ILE A 96 -4.18 -22.11 -0.97
N ALA A 97 -5.36 -21.75 -1.50
CA ALA A 97 -6.67 -21.96 -0.88
C ALA A 97 -6.84 -21.34 0.51
N ASP A 98 -5.93 -20.46 0.92
CA ASP A 98 -6.02 -19.74 2.18
C ASP A 98 -7.05 -18.59 2.13
N ILE A 99 -7.45 -18.12 3.30
CA ILE A 99 -8.47 -17.08 3.44
C ILE A 99 -7.90 -15.95 4.30
N ILE A 100 -7.97 -14.73 3.78
CA ILE A 100 -7.76 -13.53 4.55
C ILE A 100 -9.05 -13.21 5.30
N THR A 101 -9.01 -13.29 6.63
CA THR A 101 -10.15 -12.96 7.50
C THR A 101 -10.43 -11.46 7.50
N GLY A 102 -11.68 -11.09 7.69
CA GLY A 102 -12.10 -9.69 7.88
C GLY A 102 -11.98 -9.23 9.35
N GLY A 103 -12.43 -8.00 9.62
CA GLY A 103 -12.49 -7.44 10.97
C GLY A 103 -11.17 -6.81 11.45
N GLY A 104 -10.26 -6.53 10.55
CA GLY A 104 -8.96 -5.93 10.84
C GLY A 104 -8.87 -4.45 10.50
N TRP A 105 -7.66 -3.92 10.66
CA TRP A 105 -7.30 -2.53 10.40
C TRP A 105 -6.44 -2.42 9.14
N ILE A 106 -6.77 -1.47 8.27
CA ILE A 106 -5.89 -1.05 7.19
C ILE A 106 -5.18 0.23 7.60
N VAL A 107 -3.85 0.23 7.44
CA VAL A 107 -3.02 1.40 7.69
C VAL A 107 -2.19 1.70 6.45
N LEU A 108 -2.20 2.96 6.03
CA LEU A 108 -1.37 3.45 4.93
C LEU A 108 -0.14 4.16 5.49
N GLY A 109 1.02 3.91 4.87
CA GLY A 109 2.27 4.57 5.19
C GLY A 109 2.97 4.08 6.46
N GLN A 110 2.43 3.09 7.16
CA GLN A 110 3.05 2.50 8.36
C GLN A 110 2.58 1.06 8.57
N ARG A 111 3.30 0.35 9.42
CA ARG A 111 2.89 -0.95 9.95
C ARG A 111 2.20 -0.75 11.30
N TYR A 112 1.04 -1.35 11.48
CA TYR A 112 0.35 -1.39 12.75
C TYR A 112 0.82 -2.60 13.56
N LEU A 113 1.28 -2.38 14.78
CA LEU A 113 1.68 -3.44 15.70
C LEU A 113 0.61 -3.53 16.79
N ALA A 114 -0.35 -4.46 16.63
CA ALA A 114 -1.50 -4.59 17.52
C ALA A 114 -1.10 -4.95 18.95
N GLU A 115 -0.06 -5.78 19.13
CA GLU A 115 0.42 -6.17 20.46
C GLU A 115 0.87 -5.00 21.35
N LYS A 116 1.31 -3.91 20.74
CA LYS A 116 1.83 -2.73 21.44
C LYS A 116 0.89 -1.53 21.40
N LEU A 117 -0.23 -1.60 20.67
CA LEU A 117 -1.07 -0.44 20.33
C LEU A 117 -0.22 0.74 19.81
N THR A 118 0.94 0.44 19.26
CA THR A 118 1.94 1.41 18.81
C THR A 118 2.26 1.21 17.35
N LYS A 119 2.57 2.30 16.70
CA LYS A 119 2.98 2.34 15.28
C LYS A 119 4.51 2.22 15.21
N SER A 120 5.02 1.44 14.28
CA SER A 120 6.46 1.32 14.08
C SER A 120 6.97 2.53 13.29
N ILE A 121 7.59 3.48 13.97
CA ILE A 121 8.22 4.65 13.34
C ILE A 121 9.34 4.22 12.37
N SER A 122 10.05 3.15 12.68
CA SER A 122 11.15 2.64 11.85
C SER A 122 10.71 2.12 10.47
N THR A 123 9.41 1.86 10.30
CA THR A 123 8.84 1.37 9.03
C THR A 123 7.96 2.41 8.33
N ALA A 124 7.95 3.65 8.83
CA ALA A 124 7.13 4.71 8.24
C ALA A 124 7.58 5.05 6.82
N PHE A 125 6.61 5.27 5.95
CA PHE A 125 6.82 5.67 4.57
C PHE A 125 7.08 7.16 4.47
N GLY A 126 8.10 7.54 3.71
CA GLY A 126 8.36 8.92 3.34
C GLY A 126 8.12 9.13 1.85
N GLY A 127 7.08 9.89 1.52
CA GLY A 127 6.69 10.11 0.14
C GLY A 127 5.21 10.46 -0.03
N THR A 128 4.66 10.16 -1.20
CA THR A 128 3.28 10.50 -1.56
C THR A 128 2.54 9.28 -2.06
N LEU A 129 1.32 9.07 -1.56
CA LEU A 129 0.40 8.02 -2.02
C LEU A 129 -0.84 8.66 -2.66
N HIS A 130 -1.37 7.98 -3.68
CA HIS A 130 -2.58 8.42 -4.35
C HIS A 130 -3.37 7.23 -4.91
N GLN A 131 -4.71 7.34 -4.92
CA GLN A 131 -5.64 6.32 -5.43
C GLN A 131 -5.41 4.92 -4.87
N VAL A 132 -5.01 4.82 -3.59
CA VAL A 132 -4.89 3.51 -2.94
C VAL A 132 -6.24 2.84 -2.92
N SER A 133 -6.31 1.64 -3.45
CA SER A 133 -7.56 0.87 -3.51
C SER A 133 -7.28 -0.62 -3.27
N LEU A 134 -8.25 -1.28 -2.64
CA LEU A 134 -8.23 -2.71 -2.34
C LEU A 134 -9.48 -3.38 -2.93
N TRP A 135 -9.28 -4.44 -3.68
CA TRP A 135 -10.34 -5.31 -4.23
C TRP A 135 -10.18 -6.73 -3.71
N ASP A 136 -11.28 -7.45 -3.56
CA ASP A 136 -11.33 -8.87 -3.16
C ASP A 136 -11.31 -9.84 -4.35
N VAL A 137 -10.90 -9.34 -5.51
CA VAL A 137 -10.75 -10.10 -6.76
C VAL A 137 -9.33 -9.94 -7.30
N PRO A 138 -8.80 -10.97 -8.00
CA PRO A 138 -7.52 -10.87 -8.67
C PRO A 138 -7.69 -10.10 -9.98
N ALA A 139 -7.01 -8.96 -10.11
CA ALA A 139 -6.98 -8.20 -11.35
C ALA A 139 -6.15 -8.91 -12.44
N THR A 140 -6.48 -8.66 -13.69
CA THR A 140 -5.69 -9.11 -14.83
C THR A 140 -4.57 -8.11 -15.17
N ALA A 141 -3.60 -8.52 -15.99
CA ALA A 141 -2.57 -7.63 -16.51
C ALA A 141 -3.17 -6.43 -17.27
N ASP A 142 -4.24 -6.66 -18.06
CA ASP A 142 -4.94 -5.59 -18.77
C ASP A 142 -5.59 -4.57 -17.83
N HIS A 143 -6.12 -5.02 -16.70
CA HIS A 143 -6.64 -4.11 -15.66
C HIS A 143 -5.52 -3.24 -15.11
N MET A 144 -4.35 -3.81 -14.80
CA MET A 144 -3.18 -3.06 -14.31
C MET A 144 -2.67 -2.06 -15.34
N TRP A 145 -2.56 -2.50 -16.58
CA TRP A 145 -2.12 -1.65 -17.68
C TRP A 145 -3.08 -0.45 -17.89
N ASN A 146 -4.38 -0.70 -17.95
CA ASN A 146 -5.39 0.34 -18.12
C ASN A 146 -5.39 1.34 -16.97
N ALA A 147 -5.27 0.86 -15.73
CA ALA A 147 -5.22 1.73 -14.57
C ALA A 147 -3.97 2.62 -14.55
N ALA A 148 -2.81 2.07 -14.93
CA ALA A 148 -1.56 2.84 -15.01
C ALA A 148 -1.60 3.93 -16.09
N HIS A 149 -2.25 3.66 -17.24
CA HIS A 149 -2.21 4.57 -18.40
C HIS A 149 -3.40 5.51 -18.49
N ASN A 150 -4.60 5.00 -18.23
CA ASN A 150 -5.83 5.73 -18.47
C ASN A 150 -6.47 6.25 -17.20
N CYS A 151 -5.88 5.97 -16.03
CA CYS A 151 -6.46 6.22 -14.70
C CYS A 151 -7.93 5.74 -14.58
N THR A 152 -8.35 4.90 -15.49
CA THR A 152 -9.67 4.30 -15.49
C THR A 152 -9.56 2.90 -14.92
N TRP A 153 -9.90 2.78 -13.66
CA TRP A 153 -10.14 1.47 -13.10
C TRP A 153 -11.59 1.10 -13.39
N PRO A 154 -11.86 0.02 -14.12
CA PRO A 154 -13.23 -0.34 -14.53
C PRO A 154 -14.09 -0.80 -13.35
N ILE A 155 -13.49 -1.02 -12.18
CA ILE A 155 -14.16 -1.52 -10.99
C ILE A 155 -13.79 -0.61 -9.82
N ALA A 156 -14.77 0.02 -9.18
CA ALA A 156 -14.57 0.68 -7.89
C ALA A 156 -14.01 -0.34 -6.89
N GLY A 157 -13.15 0.09 -5.95
CA GLY A 157 -12.60 -0.80 -4.94
C GLY A 157 -13.72 -1.52 -4.20
N SER A 158 -13.76 -2.85 -4.29
CA SER A 158 -14.85 -3.64 -3.70
C SER A 158 -14.76 -3.71 -2.17
N VAL A 159 -13.56 -3.59 -1.62
CA VAL A 159 -13.30 -3.61 -0.17
C VAL A 159 -13.06 -2.20 0.35
N ARG A 160 -12.11 -1.47 -0.26
CA ARG A 160 -11.80 -0.07 0.07
C ARG A 160 -11.39 0.72 -1.17
N ALA A 161 -12.06 1.83 -1.38
CA ALA A 161 -11.69 2.83 -2.37
C ALA A 161 -10.92 3.98 -1.73
N TRP A 162 -10.14 4.73 -2.50
CA TRP A 162 -9.35 5.87 -2.05
C TRP A 162 -10.14 6.85 -1.17
N SER A 163 -11.35 7.19 -1.57
CA SER A 163 -12.22 8.13 -0.83
C SER A 163 -12.54 7.67 0.59
N SER A 164 -12.56 6.36 0.85
CA SER A 164 -12.85 5.80 2.18
C SER A 164 -11.71 5.97 3.19
N PHE A 165 -10.48 6.27 2.73
CA PHE A 165 -9.34 6.55 3.60
C PHE A 165 -9.30 8.01 4.07
N LEU A 166 -9.90 8.94 3.33
CA LEU A 166 -9.78 10.38 3.58
C LEU A 166 -10.27 10.85 4.97
N PRO A 167 -11.39 10.30 5.51
CA PRO A 167 -11.84 10.67 6.87
C PRO A 167 -10.91 10.18 7.99
N GLY A 168 -10.13 9.12 7.72
CA GLY A 168 -9.24 8.49 8.69
C GLY A 168 -7.84 9.10 8.74
N ILE A 169 -7.54 10.14 7.96
CA ILE A 169 -6.22 10.77 7.92
C ILE A 169 -5.95 11.50 9.24
N LYS A 170 -4.87 11.11 9.92
CA LYS A 170 -4.42 11.68 11.20
C LYS A 170 -2.93 12.03 11.14
N GLY A 171 -2.50 12.99 11.97
CA GLY A 171 -1.10 13.37 12.13
C GLY A 171 -0.60 14.37 11.09
N GLN A 172 0.72 14.44 10.95
CA GLN A 172 1.40 15.37 10.04
C GLN A 172 1.33 14.87 8.58
N VAL A 173 0.12 14.71 8.06
CA VAL A 173 -0.13 14.30 6.68
C VAL A 173 -0.64 15.50 5.90
N GLU A 174 0.11 15.92 4.88
CA GLU A 174 -0.31 17.00 4.00
C GLU A 174 -1.27 16.44 2.94
N LYS A 175 -2.46 17.04 2.85
CA LYS A 175 -3.44 16.76 1.79
C LYS A 175 -3.24 17.79 0.68
N ARG A 176 -2.83 17.36 -0.50
CA ARG A 176 -2.73 18.23 -1.67
C ARG A 176 -3.74 17.83 -2.73
N PHE A 177 -4.36 18.83 -3.35
CA PHE A 177 -5.18 18.65 -4.53
C PHE A 177 -4.29 18.82 -5.76
N MET A 178 -4.21 17.84 -6.65
CA MET A 178 -3.61 18.07 -7.96
C MET A 178 -4.66 18.60 -8.93
N THR A 179 -4.34 19.72 -9.54
CA THR A 179 -5.17 20.32 -10.59
C THR A 179 -4.70 19.98 -12.00
N GLN A 180 -3.60 19.24 -12.13
CA GLN A 180 -3.01 18.91 -13.43
C GLN A 180 -2.47 17.48 -13.44
N CYS A 181 -3.16 16.60 -14.15
CA CYS A 181 -2.59 15.40 -14.70
C CYS A 181 -1.90 15.78 -16.03
N LYS A 182 -0.62 16.14 -15.99
CA LYS A 182 0.16 16.26 -17.22
C LYS A 182 0.52 14.85 -17.68
N GLY A 183 -0.25 14.33 -18.61
CA GLY A 183 0.15 13.23 -19.49
C GLY A 183 -0.55 11.90 -19.33
N ILE A 184 -1.24 11.59 -18.25
CA ILE A 184 -1.82 10.24 -18.07
C ILE A 184 -3.30 10.22 -17.72
N CYS A 185 -3.88 11.27 -17.10
CA CYS A 185 -5.31 11.31 -16.81
C CYS A 185 -5.87 12.73 -16.80
N CYS A 186 -6.83 13.02 -17.66
CA CYS A 186 -7.32 14.38 -17.89
C CYS A 186 -8.46 14.88 -17.00
N ASP A 187 -8.96 14.16 -15.98
CA ASP A 187 -10.22 14.58 -15.31
C ASP A 187 -10.30 14.31 -13.79
N CYS A 188 -9.20 14.36 -13.07
CA CYS A 188 -9.24 14.10 -11.64
C CYS A 188 -8.91 15.32 -10.78
N LYS A 189 -9.87 15.80 -9.99
CA LYS A 189 -9.60 16.53 -8.76
C LYS A 189 -8.96 15.54 -7.77
N LEU A 190 -7.64 15.42 -7.80
CA LEU A 190 -6.91 14.40 -7.07
C LEU A 190 -6.45 14.93 -5.70
N ILE A 191 -6.76 14.19 -4.65
CA ILE A 191 -6.25 14.44 -3.31
C ILE A 191 -5.01 13.56 -3.12
N PHE A 192 -3.85 14.17 -2.85
CA PHE A 192 -2.65 13.45 -2.45
C PHE A 192 -2.50 13.45 -0.94
N MET A 193 -1.93 12.39 -0.42
CA MET A 193 -1.40 12.36 0.93
C MET A 193 0.12 12.40 0.87
N TRP A 194 0.72 13.41 1.43
CA TRP A 194 2.14 13.44 1.68
C TRP A 194 2.40 12.96 3.11
N LEU A 195 3.13 11.88 3.24
CA LEU A 195 3.60 11.36 4.52
C LEU A 195 5.06 11.80 4.67
N THR A 196 5.31 12.78 5.53
CA THR A 196 6.67 13.16 5.91
C THR A 196 7.09 12.42 7.15
N GLN A 197 8.16 11.66 7.06
CA GLN A 197 8.87 11.19 8.24
C GLN A 197 9.67 12.37 8.78
N VAL A 198 9.19 12.97 9.86
CA VAL A 198 9.98 13.99 10.57
C VAL A 198 11.05 13.24 11.37
N HIS A 199 12.27 13.26 10.89
CA HIS A 199 13.43 13.01 11.74
C HIS A 199 13.57 14.21 12.70
N GLN A 200 12.83 14.20 13.78
CA GLN A 200 13.15 15.05 14.90
C GLN A 200 14.26 14.36 15.70
N ASN A 201 15.35 15.07 15.90
CA ASN A 201 16.30 14.78 16.96
C ASN A 201 15.51 14.71 18.27
N LEU A 202 15.27 13.48 18.74
CA LEU A 202 14.55 13.21 19.99
C LEU A 202 15.41 13.61 21.19
N SER A 203 15.35 14.88 21.52
CA SER A 203 15.53 15.30 22.90
C SER A 203 14.16 15.85 23.36
N ASN A 204 13.46 15.03 24.14
CA ASN A 204 12.31 15.42 24.98
C ASN A 204 11.08 16.00 24.29
N SER A 205 10.24 15.19 23.64
CA SER A 205 8.79 15.37 23.69
C SER A 205 8.04 14.11 23.24
N LYS A 206 7.02 13.72 24.01
CA LYS A 206 6.04 12.69 23.67
C LYS A 206 5.10 13.23 22.58
N GLU A 207 5.51 13.23 21.34
CA GLU A 207 4.60 13.51 20.23
C GLU A 207 4.26 12.22 19.50
N THR A 208 3.01 11.84 19.57
CA THR A 208 2.40 10.73 18.84
C THR A 208 2.31 11.09 17.37
N ILE A 209 3.03 10.36 16.52
CA ILE A 209 2.86 10.43 15.06
C ILE A 209 1.58 9.65 14.71
N ASP A 210 0.54 10.36 14.36
CA ASP A 210 -0.74 9.75 13.99
C ASP A 210 -0.79 9.38 12.52
N THR A 211 -1.32 8.22 12.21
CA THR A 211 -1.36 7.62 10.88
C THR A 211 -2.79 7.47 10.39
N VAL A 212 -2.95 7.34 9.06
CA VAL A 212 -4.26 7.03 8.46
C VAL A 212 -4.69 5.63 8.88
N VAL A 213 -5.78 5.55 9.62
CA VAL A 213 -6.39 4.28 10.03
C VAL A 213 -7.78 4.20 9.42
N ALA A 214 -8.05 3.17 8.64
CA ALA A 214 -9.40 2.83 8.19
C ALA A 214 -9.81 1.48 8.78
N LEU A 215 -10.97 1.45 9.44
CA LEU A 215 -11.60 0.21 9.89
C LEU A 215 -12.15 -0.57 8.68
N VAL A 216 -11.92 -1.88 8.65
CA VAL A 216 -12.43 -2.81 7.64
C VAL A 216 -13.45 -3.74 8.24
#